data_dd8ec995b9e7d0430afccf5309f37721
#
_entry.id   dd8ec995b9e7d0430afccf5309f37721
#
_cell.length_a   1.000
_cell.length_b   1.000
_cell.length_c   1.000
_cell.angle_alpha   90.00
_cell.angle_beta   90.00
_cell.angle_gamma   90.00
#
_symmetry.space_group_name_H-M   'P 1'
#
loop_
_entity.id
_entity.type
_entity.pdbx_description
1 polymer ?
#
loop_
_entity_poly.entity_id
_entity_poly.type
_entity_poly.pdbx_seq_one_letter_code
_entity_poly.pdbx_strand_id
1 'polypeptide(L)'
;GLLMGSPGGPPTPPFPAAIVYNPASDELFFAEKGKGAYKEGFRNHERLRVSARRELSEALISTLVSYKSDVAEYIKLHDSVVRAVDNVRVLGAVSLDLACVAAGRLDATVSLGNKFSEIAAGLLLVKEAGGYVLDMNQKDIRTENLSLVLESGNLIATNAELSKKVYELVHK
;
A
#
# COMPACT_ATOMS: atom_id res chain seq x y z
N GLY A 1 5.70 -15.44 -4.20
CA GLY A 1 6.57 -14.66 -3.33
C GLY A 1 7.35 -15.55 -2.38
N LEU A 2 8.67 -15.38 -2.35
CA LEU A 2 9.55 -16.14 -1.44
C LEU A 2 9.57 -15.44 -0.08
N LEU A 3 9.10 -16.15 0.95
CA LEU A 3 8.98 -15.64 2.31
C LEU A 3 10.09 -16.23 3.18
N MET A 4 11.05 -15.40 3.62
CA MET A 4 12.06 -15.81 4.61
C MET A 4 12.08 -14.80 5.76
N GLY A 5 11.64 -15.21 6.95
CA GLY A 5 11.63 -14.39 8.18
C GLY A 5 12.83 -14.67 9.06
N SER A 6 13.37 -13.63 9.71
CA SER A 6 14.34 -13.76 10.80
C SER A 6 13.64 -13.64 12.15
N PRO A 7 14.00 -14.46 13.16
CA PRO A 7 13.43 -14.40 14.49
C PRO A 7 14.03 -13.23 15.28
N GLY A 8 13.18 -12.42 15.94
CA GLY A 8 13.58 -11.58 17.08
C GLY A 8 13.90 -10.11 16.83
N GLY A 9 13.36 -9.46 15.78
CA GLY A 9 13.48 -8.01 15.58
C GLY A 9 12.16 -7.24 15.84
N PRO A 10 12.19 -5.87 15.88
CA PRO A 10 10.97 -5.08 15.92
C PRO A 10 10.11 -5.36 14.68
N PRO A 11 8.78 -5.02 14.69
CA PRO A 11 7.86 -5.34 13.60
C PRO A 11 8.25 -4.58 12.32
N THR A 12 9.18 -5.16 11.62
CA THR A 12 9.52 -4.82 10.24
C THR A 12 8.87 -5.86 9.36
N PRO A 13 8.60 -5.56 8.08
CA PRO A 13 8.18 -6.62 7.16
C PRO A 13 9.08 -7.82 7.37
N PRO A 14 8.53 -9.00 7.65
CA PRO A 14 9.33 -10.16 8.07
C PRO A 14 10.21 -10.72 6.96
N PHE A 15 10.31 -10.01 5.84
CA PHE A 15 10.98 -10.50 4.64
C PHE A 15 12.14 -9.60 4.27
N PRO A 16 13.30 -10.19 3.91
CA PRO A 16 14.45 -9.44 3.44
C PRO A 16 14.27 -8.88 2.02
N ALA A 17 13.39 -9.46 1.23
CA ALA A 17 13.14 -9.06 -0.15
C ALA A 17 11.69 -9.35 -0.58
N ALA A 18 11.22 -8.61 -1.57
CA ALA A 18 9.89 -8.74 -2.13
C ALA A 18 9.89 -8.53 -3.65
N ILE A 19 9.01 -9.26 -4.32
CA ILE A 19 8.77 -9.14 -5.75
C ILE A 19 7.28 -9.09 -6.02
N VAL A 20 6.86 -8.14 -6.85
CA VAL A 20 5.54 -8.09 -7.47
C VAL A 20 5.73 -8.00 -8.98
N TYR A 21 5.11 -8.92 -9.71
CA TYR A 21 5.15 -8.94 -11.17
C TYR A 21 3.77 -8.72 -11.77
N ASN A 22 3.67 -7.76 -12.69
CA ASN A 22 2.47 -7.51 -13.46
C ASN A 22 2.68 -8.02 -14.90
N PRO A 23 2.12 -9.18 -15.26
CA PRO A 23 2.31 -9.75 -16.59
C PRO A 23 1.64 -8.95 -17.70
N ALA A 24 0.57 -8.20 -17.40
CA ALA A 24 -0.14 -7.40 -18.39
C ALA A 24 0.71 -6.25 -18.95
N SER A 25 1.59 -5.67 -18.13
CA SER A 25 2.51 -4.60 -18.53
C SER A 25 3.98 -5.04 -18.58
N ASP A 26 4.26 -6.30 -18.30
CA ASP A 26 5.63 -6.86 -18.19
C ASP A 26 6.51 -6.03 -17.26
N GLU A 27 5.97 -5.69 -16.09
CA GLU A 27 6.68 -4.91 -15.08
C GLU A 27 7.01 -5.77 -13.86
N LEU A 28 8.27 -5.76 -13.47
CA LEU A 28 8.76 -6.39 -12.26
C LEU A 28 9.12 -5.30 -11.24
N PHE A 29 8.44 -5.32 -10.10
CA PHE A 29 8.74 -4.47 -8.95
C PHE A 29 9.45 -5.31 -7.90
N PHE A 30 10.56 -4.83 -7.37
CA PHE A 30 11.29 -5.54 -6.32
C PHE A 30 11.83 -4.59 -5.26
N ALA A 31 12.00 -5.10 -4.05
CA ALA A 31 12.61 -4.39 -2.94
C ALA A 31 13.48 -5.32 -2.12
N GLU A 32 14.55 -4.79 -1.57
CA GLU A 32 15.34 -5.40 -0.51
C GLU A 32 15.33 -4.48 0.72
N LYS A 33 15.15 -5.07 1.88
CA LYS A 33 15.12 -4.33 3.15
C LYS A 33 16.42 -3.53 3.32
N GLY A 34 16.29 -2.21 3.49
CA GLY A 34 17.40 -1.29 3.65
C GLY A 34 18.11 -0.89 2.36
N LYS A 35 17.68 -1.41 1.21
CA LYS A 35 18.34 -1.14 -0.08
C LYS A 35 17.45 -0.45 -1.11
N GLY A 36 16.21 -0.14 -0.74
CA GLY A 36 15.26 0.56 -1.61
C GLY A 36 14.38 -0.36 -2.43
N ALA A 37 13.48 0.25 -3.18
CA ALA A 37 12.57 -0.40 -4.10
C ALA A 37 12.87 0.02 -5.54
N TYR A 38 12.69 -0.89 -6.47
CA TYR A 38 13.05 -0.72 -7.89
C TYR A 38 12.02 -1.36 -8.80
N LYS A 39 11.94 -0.83 -10.01
CA LYS A 39 11.23 -1.46 -11.11
C LYS A 39 12.25 -1.87 -12.18
N GLU A 40 12.21 -3.11 -12.63
CA GLU A 40 12.88 -3.55 -13.83
C GLU A 40 12.00 -3.30 -15.05
N GLY A 41 12.53 -2.56 -16.01
CA GLY A 41 11.98 -2.44 -17.33
C GLY A 41 12.94 -3.04 -18.36
N PHE A 42 12.56 -3.02 -19.62
CA PHE A 42 13.31 -3.62 -20.73
C PHE A 42 14.76 -3.10 -20.87
N ARG A 43 15.08 -1.94 -20.30
CA ARG A 43 16.41 -1.30 -20.46
C ARG A 43 17.02 -0.69 -19.20
N ASN A 44 16.25 -0.50 -18.11
CA ASN A 44 16.73 0.25 -16.95
C ASN A 44 16.15 -0.27 -15.62
N HIS A 45 16.99 -0.24 -14.58
CA HIS A 45 16.53 -0.24 -13.19
C HIS A 45 16.06 1.17 -12.83
N GLU A 46 14.80 1.32 -12.49
CA GLU A 46 14.22 2.57 -12.02
C GLU A 46 13.98 2.48 -10.51
N ARG A 47 14.58 3.40 -9.75
CA ARG A 47 14.30 3.48 -8.33
C ARG A 47 12.89 4.01 -8.09
N LEU A 48 12.15 3.30 -7.25
CA LEU A 48 10.80 3.67 -6.90
C LEU A 48 10.80 4.67 -5.73
N ARG A 49 9.90 5.63 -5.83
CA ARG A 49 9.58 6.60 -4.78
C ARG A 49 8.08 6.82 -4.75
N VAL A 50 7.51 6.88 -3.55
CA VAL A 50 6.12 7.33 -3.38
C VAL A 50 5.97 8.77 -3.87
N SER A 51 4.75 9.17 -4.20
CA SER A 51 4.47 10.52 -4.66
C SER A 51 4.73 11.57 -3.58
N ALA A 52 4.86 12.83 -4.00
CA ALA A 52 4.98 13.99 -3.12
C ALA A 52 3.65 14.75 -2.96
N ARG A 53 2.53 14.13 -3.28
CA ARG A 53 1.20 14.74 -3.18
C ARG A 53 0.88 15.10 -1.73
N ARG A 54 0.30 16.28 -1.52
CA ARG A 54 -0.03 16.81 -0.19
C ARG A 54 -1.51 17.03 0.02
N GLU A 55 -2.26 17.26 -1.07
CA GLU A 55 -3.68 17.60 -1.00
C GLU A 55 -4.57 16.47 -1.50
N LEU A 56 -5.58 16.09 -0.71
CA LEU A 56 -6.56 15.07 -1.09
C LEU A 56 -7.28 15.42 -2.39
N SER A 57 -7.63 16.69 -2.58
CA SER A 57 -8.34 17.15 -3.77
C SER A 57 -7.57 16.97 -5.08
N GLU A 58 -6.28 16.69 -5.01
CA GLU A 58 -5.41 16.42 -6.16
C GLU A 58 -4.95 14.96 -6.21
N ALA A 59 -5.36 14.14 -5.25
CA ALA A 59 -4.86 12.79 -5.09
C ALA A 59 -5.58 11.79 -6.00
N LEU A 60 -4.81 10.82 -6.48
CA LEU A 60 -5.29 9.63 -7.14
C LEU A 60 -5.18 8.45 -6.18
N ILE A 61 -6.32 7.91 -5.76
CA ILE A 61 -6.39 6.87 -4.73
C ILE A 61 -7.06 5.62 -5.29
N SER A 62 -6.53 4.44 -4.96
CA SER A 62 -7.25 3.19 -5.20
C SER A 62 -8.00 2.73 -3.96
N THR A 63 -9.14 2.10 -4.18
CA THR A 63 -9.90 1.41 -3.14
C THR A 63 -10.14 -0.03 -3.55
N LEU A 64 -10.06 -0.94 -2.60
CA LEU A 64 -10.26 -2.36 -2.85
C LEU A 64 -10.92 -3.03 -1.65
N VAL A 65 -11.78 -4.02 -1.93
CA VAL A 65 -12.35 -4.91 -0.94
C VAL A 65 -12.13 -6.36 -1.37
N SER A 66 -11.62 -7.17 -0.46
CA SER A 66 -11.61 -8.61 -0.65
C SER A 66 -13.05 -9.16 -0.48
N TYR A 67 -13.35 -10.22 -1.19
CA TYR A 67 -14.70 -10.80 -1.21
C TYR A 67 -15.22 -11.29 0.17
N LYS A 68 -14.35 -11.41 1.16
CA LYS A 68 -14.70 -11.80 2.55
C LYS A 68 -15.01 -10.63 3.49
N SER A 69 -14.89 -9.41 3.01
CA SER A 69 -15.09 -8.21 3.83
C SER A 69 -16.53 -7.74 3.81
N ASP A 70 -16.86 -6.86 4.76
CA ASP A 70 -18.15 -6.19 4.80
C ASP A 70 -18.27 -5.23 3.61
N VAL A 71 -19.14 -5.55 2.67
CA VAL A 71 -19.40 -4.76 1.47
C VAL A 71 -20.00 -3.40 1.83
N ALA A 72 -20.84 -3.33 2.87
CA ALA A 72 -21.44 -2.08 3.30
C ALA A 72 -20.40 -1.10 3.85
N GLU A 73 -19.44 -1.60 4.63
CA GLU A 73 -18.29 -0.82 5.10
C GLU A 73 -17.46 -0.30 3.92
N TYR A 74 -17.18 -1.15 2.95
CA TYR A 74 -16.45 -0.76 1.75
C TYR A 74 -17.17 0.32 0.94
N ILE A 75 -18.48 0.18 0.73
CA ILE A 75 -19.26 1.18 -0.02
C ILE A 75 -19.21 2.55 0.67
N LYS A 76 -19.33 2.58 1.99
CA LYS A 76 -19.23 3.81 2.78
C LYS A 76 -17.84 4.44 2.64
N LEU A 77 -16.79 3.64 2.76
CA LEU A 77 -15.40 4.07 2.59
C LEU A 77 -15.17 4.61 1.17
N HIS A 78 -15.58 3.87 0.16
CA HIS A 78 -15.43 4.25 -1.24
C HIS A 78 -16.14 5.57 -1.55
N ASP A 79 -17.37 5.75 -1.09
CA ASP A 79 -18.11 7.00 -1.23
C ASP A 79 -17.39 8.18 -0.60
N SER A 80 -16.85 8.01 0.60
CA SER A 80 -16.06 9.05 1.29
C SER A 80 -14.81 9.44 0.48
N VAL A 81 -14.13 8.46 -0.09
CA VAL A 81 -12.93 8.69 -0.91
C VAL A 81 -13.29 9.41 -2.21
N VAL A 82 -14.29 8.93 -2.93
CA VAL A 82 -14.72 9.51 -4.22
C VAL A 82 -15.08 10.99 -4.08
N ARG A 83 -15.68 11.39 -2.96
CA ARG A 83 -16.10 12.79 -2.72
C ARG A 83 -14.94 13.73 -2.39
N ALA A 84 -13.81 13.22 -1.96
CA ALA A 84 -12.72 14.02 -1.39
C ALA A 84 -11.48 14.14 -2.29
N VAL A 85 -11.32 13.25 -3.27
CA VAL A 85 -10.10 13.15 -4.06
C VAL A 85 -10.34 13.54 -5.53
N ASP A 86 -9.25 13.73 -6.28
CA ASP A 86 -9.35 14.03 -7.72
C ASP A 86 -9.93 12.85 -8.49
N ASN A 87 -9.41 11.66 -8.25
CA ASN A 87 -9.89 10.47 -8.94
C ASN A 87 -9.65 9.19 -8.14
N VAL A 88 -10.46 8.18 -8.43
CA VAL A 88 -10.38 6.86 -7.80
C VAL A 88 -10.14 5.77 -8.85
N ARG A 89 -9.35 4.76 -8.47
CA ARG A 89 -9.13 3.55 -9.25
C ARG A 89 -9.55 2.32 -8.44
N VAL A 90 -10.00 1.31 -9.16
CA VAL A 90 -10.25 -0.02 -8.62
C VAL A 90 -9.52 -1.01 -9.54
N LEU A 91 -8.30 -1.37 -9.18
CA LEU A 91 -7.45 -2.22 -10.04
C LEU A 91 -7.74 -3.71 -9.86
N GLY A 92 -8.36 -4.09 -8.75
CA GLY A 92 -8.74 -5.48 -8.49
C GLY A 92 -7.62 -6.37 -7.93
N ALA A 93 -6.45 -5.81 -7.64
CA ALA A 93 -5.31 -6.56 -7.08
C ALA A 93 -4.53 -5.66 -6.11
N VAL A 94 -4.58 -5.95 -4.82
CA VAL A 94 -3.92 -5.14 -3.79
C VAL A 94 -2.39 -5.11 -3.94
N SER A 95 -1.77 -6.19 -4.39
CA SER A 95 -0.33 -6.21 -4.65
C SER A 95 0.07 -5.22 -5.74
N LEU A 96 -0.75 -5.07 -6.77
CA LEU A 96 -0.55 -4.08 -7.82
C LEU A 96 -0.81 -2.65 -7.32
N ASP A 97 -1.86 -2.44 -6.52
CA ASP A 97 -2.13 -1.15 -5.88
C ASP A 97 -0.93 -0.68 -5.06
N LEU A 98 -0.37 -1.56 -4.22
CA LEU A 98 0.80 -1.27 -3.40
C LEU A 98 2.04 -0.97 -4.25
N ALA A 99 2.27 -1.72 -5.31
CA ALA A 99 3.35 -1.46 -6.26
C ALA A 99 3.18 -0.09 -6.95
N CYS A 100 1.96 0.28 -7.32
CA CYS A 100 1.65 1.59 -7.89
C CYS A 100 1.84 2.75 -6.89
N VAL A 101 1.52 2.53 -5.61
CA VAL A 101 1.83 3.52 -4.55
C VAL A 101 3.35 3.67 -4.41
N ALA A 102 4.08 2.58 -4.34
CA ALA A 102 5.54 2.59 -4.26
C ALA A 102 6.19 3.30 -5.47
N ALA A 103 5.60 3.18 -6.65
CA ALA A 103 6.05 3.83 -7.89
C ALA A 103 5.60 5.29 -8.04
N GLY A 104 4.79 5.81 -7.12
CA GLY A 104 4.23 7.16 -7.21
C GLY A 104 3.15 7.32 -8.29
N ARG A 105 2.63 6.22 -8.84
CA ARG A 105 1.53 6.21 -9.82
C ARG A 105 0.16 6.37 -9.18
N LEU A 106 0.03 5.91 -7.93
CA LEU A 106 -1.08 6.20 -7.04
C LEU A 106 -0.52 6.97 -5.85
N ASP A 107 -1.31 7.89 -5.32
CA ASP A 107 -0.93 8.67 -4.14
C ASP A 107 -1.24 7.91 -2.84
N ALA A 108 -2.26 7.06 -2.87
CA ALA A 108 -2.62 6.16 -1.78
C ALA A 108 -3.42 4.95 -2.28
N THR A 109 -3.50 3.92 -1.43
CA THR A 109 -4.48 2.85 -1.54
C THR A 109 -5.13 2.58 -0.19
N VAL A 110 -6.42 2.27 -0.21
CA VAL A 110 -7.19 1.83 0.95
C VAL A 110 -7.83 0.50 0.62
N SER A 111 -7.50 -0.53 1.38
CA SER A 111 -7.91 -1.89 1.06
C SER A 111 -8.36 -2.65 2.29
N LEU A 112 -9.45 -3.42 2.16
CA LEU A 112 -10.08 -4.17 3.23
C LEU A 112 -10.04 -5.68 2.98
N GLY A 113 -9.78 -6.44 4.05
CA GLY A 113 -9.94 -7.90 4.09
C GLY A 113 -8.92 -8.68 3.28
N ASN A 114 -7.72 -8.17 3.13
CA ASN A 114 -6.67 -8.83 2.37
C ASN A 114 -6.03 -9.97 3.16
N LYS A 115 -5.62 -11.02 2.45
CA LYS A 115 -4.79 -12.05 3.04
C LYS A 115 -3.34 -11.60 3.15
N PHE A 116 -2.63 -12.12 4.14
CA PHE A 116 -1.19 -11.90 4.31
C PHE A 116 -0.39 -12.08 3.02
N SER A 117 -0.65 -13.16 2.27
CA SER A 117 0.05 -13.48 1.02
C SER A 117 -0.17 -12.45 -0.10
N GLU A 118 -1.26 -11.68 -0.01
CA GLU A 118 -1.60 -10.66 -1.03
C GLU A 118 -0.90 -9.33 -0.77
N ILE A 119 -0.57 -9.02 0.47
CA ILE A 119 -0.07 -7.70 0.87
C ILE A 119 1.41 -7.67 1.27
N ALA A 120 1.96 -8.78 1.74
CA ALA A 120 3.30 -8.81 2.33
C ALA A 120 4.41 -8.22 1.43
N ALA A 121 4.46 -8.63 0.17
CA ALA A 121 5.45 -8.11 -0.77
C ALA A 121 5.26 -6.61 -1.06
N GLY A 122 4.01 -6.20 -1.27
CA GLY A 122 3.66 -4.80 -1.53
C GLY A 122 3.99 -3.87 -0.37
N LEU A 123 3.84 -4.34 0.87
CA LEU A 123 4.21 -3.55 2.05
C LEU A 123 5.70 -3.22 2.07
N LEU A 124 6.56 -4.19 1.76
CA LEU A 124 8.00 -3.92 1.67
C LEU A 124 8.32 -2.94 0.54
N LEU A 125 7.68 -3.08 -0.62
CA LEU A 125 7.84 -2.11 -1.72
C LEU A 125 7.51 -0.69 -1.28
N VAL A 126 6.36 -0.49 -0.64
CA VAL A 126 5.93 0.83 -0.16
C VAL A 126 6.91 1.39 0.87
N LYS A 127 7.35 0.58 1.82
CA LYS A 127 8.31 0.99 2.86
C LYS A 127 9.65 1.40 2.26
N GLU A 128 10.21 0.60 1.38
CA GLU A 128 11.51 0.86 0.74
C GLU A 128 11.43 2.01 -0.29
N ALA A 129 10.24 2.35 -0.77
CA ALA A 129 9.98 3.53 -1.60
C ALA A 129 9.73 4.82 -0.79
N GLY A 130 9.86 4.78 0.53
CA GLY A 130 9.65 5.91 1.43
C GLY A 130 8.20 6.16 1.81
N GLY A 131 7.31 5.19 1.57
CA GLY A 131 5.91 5.29 1.90
C GLY A 131 5.59 4.97 3.36
N TYR A 132 4.34 5.17 3.70
CA TYR A 132 3.78 5.02 5.04
C TYR A 132 2.59 4.06 5.00
N VAL A 133 2.55 3.10 5.92
CA VAL A 133 1.50 2.09 5.98
C VAL A 133 0.83 2.09 7.34
N LEU A 134 -0.50 2.20 7.37
CA LEU A 134 -1.32 2.16 8.57
C LEU A 134 -2.33 1.02 8.51
N ASP A 135 -2.58 0.40 9.65
CA ASP A 135 -3.81 -0.37 9.81
C ASP A 135 -5.01 0.58 9.92
N MET A 136 -6.13 0.18 9.32
CA MET A 136 -7.36 0.98 9.31
C MET A 136 -7.87 1.34 10.72
N ASN A 137 -7.60 0.50 11.72
CA ASN A 137 -8.16 0.65 13.06
C ASN A 137 -7.11 0.97 14.13
N GLN A 138 -5.84 1.19 13.74
CA GLN A 138 -4.83 1.56 14.74
C GLN A 138 -5.12 2.95 15.33
N LYS A 139 -4.91 3.07 16.64
CA LYS A 139 -5.21 4.31 17.37
C LYS A 139 -4.11 5.36 17.24
N ASP A 140 -2.87 4.94 17.30
CA ASP A 140 -1.72 5.84 17.14
C ASP A 140 -1.19 5.78 15.70
N ILE A 141 -1.51 6.81 14.94
CA ILE A 141 -1.12 6.94 13.53
C ILE A 141 0.24 7.62 13.32
N ARG A 142 0.93 7.98 14.40
CA ARG A 142 2.29 8.57 14.32
C ARG A 142 3.35 7.52 14.06
N THR A 143 3.06 6.27 14.37
CA THR A 143 3.93 5.14 14.14
C THR A 143 3.22 4.05 13.35
N GLU A 144 3.95 3.40 12.46
CA GLU A 144 3.43 2.27 11.70
C GLU A 144 3.39 1.01 12.56
N ASN A 145 2.33 0.22 12.40
CA ASN A 145 2.21 -1.09 13.02
C ASN A 145 1.95 -2.14 11.95
N LEU A 146 3.02 -2.59 11.31
CA LEU A 146 2.92 -3.56 10.21
C LEU A 146 2.41 -4.93 10.66
N SER A 147 2.67 -5.32 11.91
CA SER A 147 2.11 -6.57 12.47
C SER A 147 0.59 -6.50 12.49
N LEU A 148 0.03 -5.38 12.93
CA LEU A 148 -1.41 -5.17 12.95
C LEU A 148 -2.01 -5.18 11.54
N VAL A 149 -1.36 -4.55 10.57
CA VAL A 149 -1.75 -4.56 9.15
C VAL A 149 -1.77 -5.99 8.59
N LEU A 150 -0.73 -6.76 8.87
CA LEU A 150 -0.61 -8.15 8.41
C LEU A 150 -1.66 -9.06 9.04
N GLU A 151 -2.05 -8.77 10.27
CA GLU A 151 -3.04 -9.53 11.04
C GLU A 151 -4.48 -9.20 10.60
N SER A 152 -4.80 -7.93 10.48
CA SER A 152 -6.14 -7.46 10.10
C SER A 152 -6.43 -7.60 8.60
N GLY A 153 -5.44 -7.41 7.76
CA GLY A 153 -5.60 -7.31 6.32
C GLY A 153 -6.25 -6.02 5.84
N ASN A 154 -6.43 -5.04 6.73
CA ASN A 154 -7.05 -3.75 6.44
C ASN A 154 -5.99 -2.64 6.47
N LEU A 155 -5.76 -2.00 5.34
CA LEU A 155 -4.62 -1.10 5.22
C LEU A 155 -4.92 0.22 4.51
N ILE A 156 -4.14 1.22 4.90
CA ILE A 156 -3.92 2.46 4.18
C ILE A 156 -2.43 2.52 3.85
N ALA A 157 -2.08 2.60 2.57
CA ALA A 157 -0.70 2.81 2.14
C ALA A 157 -0.62 4.12 1.35
N THR A 158 0.35 4.98 1.69
CA THR A 158 0.44 6.33 1.17
C THR A 158 1.84 6.91 1.37
N ASN A 159 2.06 8.16 0.98
CA ASN A 159 3.19 8.96 1.45
C ASN A 159 2.92 9.53 2.85
N ALA A 160 3.94 10.06 3.51
CA ALA A 160 3.80 10.61 4.87
C ALA A 160 2.85 11.84 4.93
N GLU A 161 2.83 12.66 3.89
CA GLU A 161 2.04 13.90 3.83
C GLU A 161 0.52 13.64 3.82
N LEU A 162 0.09 12.56 3.14
CA LEU A 162 -1.31 12.18 3.03
C LEU A 162 -1.78 11.22 4.13
N SER A 163 -0.89 10.61 4.89
CA SER A 163 -1.23 9.52 5.81
C SER A 163 -2.34 9.89 6.79
N LYS A 164 -2.20 11.01 7.49
CA LYS A 164 -3.23 11.51 8.42
C LYS A 164 -4.53 11.88 7.71
N LYS A 165 -4.43 12.56 6.58
CA LYS A 165 -5.59 13.02 5.80
C LYS A 165 -6.43 11.86 5.29
N VAL A 166 -5.79 10.82 4.75
CA VAL A 166 -6.49 9.62 4.28
C VAL A 166 -7.08 8.84 5.46
N TYR A 167 -6.33 8.70 6.56
CA TYR A 167 -6.84 8.05 7.77
C TYR A 167 -8.12 8.74 8.30
N GLU A 168 -8.10 10.05 8.44
CA GLU A 168 -9.27 10.83 8.89
C GLU A 168 -10.43 10.72 7.91
N LEU A 169 -10.16 10.72 6.61
CA LEU A 169 -11.17 10.60 5.56
C LEU A 169 -11.98 9.30 5.66
N VAL A 170 -11.32 8.19 5.88
CA VAL A 170 -11.98 6.87 5.94
C VAL A 170 -12.68 6.59 7.27
N HIS A 171 -12.49 7.44 8.27
CA HIS A 171 -13.14 7.35 9.58
C HIS A 171 -14.25 8.38 9.80
N LYS A 172 -14.60 9.13 8.79
CA LYS A 172 -15.72 10.09 8.84
C LYS A 172 -17.10 9.44 8.89
#